data_8cc29af585d20c2217dfe5c29dff320a
#
_entry.id   8cc29af585d20c2217dfe5c29dff320a
#
_cell.length_a   1.000
_cell.length_b   1.000
_cell.length_c   1.000
_cell.angle_alpha   90.00
_cell.angle_beta   90.00
_cell.angle_gamma   90.00
#
_symmetry.space_group_name_H-M   'P 1'
#
loop_
_entity.id
_entity.type
_entity.pdbx_description
1 polymer ?
#
loop_
_entity_poly.entity_id
_entity_poly.type
_entity_poly.pdbx_seq_one_letter_code
_entity_poly.pdbx_strand_id
1 'polypeptide(L)'
;KEMKKVNILVACGSGVATSTIAADEVKALCKEHGIHISLNKCSMTELPSMSKNADIVLTTNNFKGNLDVPLMSIMGFVTGINEDKLKHTLLEKLKEIQNA
;
A
#
# COMPACT_ATOMS: atom_id res chain seq x y z
N LYS A 1 -0.97 -22.00 12.58
CA LYS A 1 -1.77 -20.81 12.88
C LYS A 1 -1.80 -19.89 11.67
N GLU A 2 -2.98 -19.67 11.14
CA GLU A 2 -3.14 -18.83 9.96
C GLU A 2 -2.97 -17.36 10.30
N MET A 3 -2.21 -16.68 9.45
CA MET A 3 -2.05 -15.24 9.57
C MET A 3 -3.13 -14.53 8.76
N LYS A 4 -3.57 -13.39 9.28
CA LYS A 4 -4.59 -12.60 8.61
C LYS A 4 -4.06 -12.06 7.27
N LYS A 5 -4.88 -12.17 6.24
CA LYS A 5 -4.56 -11.60 4.94
C LYS A 5 -4.77 -10.08 5.01
N VAL A 6 -3.77 -9.32 4.57
CA VAL A 6 -3.83 -7.87 4.57
C VAL A 6 -4.39 -7.36 3.26
N ASN A 7 -5.47 -6.59 3.32
CA ASN A 7 -6.07 -5.99 2.13
C ASN A 7 -5.43 -4.64 1.88
N ILE A 8 -4.68 -4.53 0.79
CA ILE A 8 -3.96 -3.32 0.41
C ILE A 8 -4.63 -2.68 -0.79
N LEU A 9 -4.90 -1.38 -0.70
CA LEU A 9 -5.43 -0.61 -1.80
C LEU A 9 -4.37 0.39 -2.25
N VAL A 10 -3.99 0.34 -3.53
CA VAL A 10 -3.02 1.26 -4.10
C VAL A 10 -3.75 2.27 -4.96
N ALA A 11 -3.62 3.54 -4.61
CA ALA A 11 -4.23 4.63 -5.37
C ALA A 11 -3.18 5.43 -6.11
N CYS A 12 -3.47 5.77 -7.36
CA CYS A 12 -2.56 6.55 -8.20
C CYS A 12 -3.34 7.65 -8.90
N GLY A 13 -2.80 8.86 -8.89
CA GLY A 13 -3.46 10.01 -9.50
C GLY A 13 -3.35 10.05 -11.01
N SER A 14 -2.30 9.48 -11.56
CA SER A 14 -2.07 9.50 -13.01
C SER A 14 -1.15 8.37 -13.42
N GLY A 15 -1.50 7.70 -14.48
CA GLY A 15 -0.63 6.71 -15.08
C GLY A 15 -0.66 5.34 -14.43
N VAL A 16 -1.11 4.37 -15.21
CA VAL A 16 -1.14 2.97 -14.79
C VAL A 16 0.28 2.43 -14.53
N ALA A 17 1.26 2.91 -15.30
CA ALA A 17 2.64 2.44 -15.19
C ALA A 17 3.21 2.71 -13.79
N THR A 18 2.97 3.90 -13.23
CA THR A 18 3.47 4.28 -11.92
C THR A 18 2.90 3.38 -10.83
N SER A 19 1.58 3.14 -10.87
CA SER A 19 0.95 2.29 -9.87
C SER A 19 1.41 0.82 -10.00
N THR A 20 1.72 0.39 -11.22
CA THR A 20 2.20 -0.97 -11.45
C THR A 20 3.58 -1.17 -10.82
N ILE A 21 4.50 -0.21 -11.00
CA ILE A 21 5.84 -0.27 -10.41
C ILE A 21 5.73 -0.34 -8.88
N ALA A 22 4.94 0.55 -8.30
CA ALA A 22 4.77 0.59 -6.85
C ALA A 22 4.12 -0.69 -6.33
N ALA A 23 3.09 -1.17 -7.01
CA ALA A 23 2.41 -2.40 -6.60
C ALA A 23 3.34 -3.61 -6.65
N ASP A 24 4.16 -3.71 -7.69
CA ASP A 24 5.10 -4.82 -7.83
C ASP A 24 6.13 -4.83 -6.69
N GLU A 25 6.60 -3.65 -6.30
CA GLU A 25 7.54 -3.53 -5.18
C GLU A 25 6.89 -3.98 -3.87
N VAL A 26 5.65 -3.59 -3.66
CA VAL A 26 4.91 -4.00 -2.46
C VAL A 26 4.70 -5.51 -2.43
N LYS A 27 4.31 -6.09 -3.57
CA LYS A 27 4.12 -7.53 -3.67
C LYS A 27 5.41 -8.30 -3.40
N ALA A 28 6.51 -7.84 -3.99
CA ALA A 28 7.81 -8.49 -3.82
C ALA A 28 8.24 -8.42 -2.35
N LEU A 29 8.06 -7.27 -1.72
CA LEU A 29 8.42 -7.09 -0.32
C LEU A 29 7.63 -8.02 0.59
N CYS A 30 6.34 -8.11 0.38
CA CYS A 30 5.48 -8.95 1.19
C CYS A 30 5.80 -10.44 0.99
N LYS A 31 6.05 -10.84 -0.25
CA LYS A 31 6.42 -12.22 -0.55
C LYS A 31 7.73 -12.59 0.13
N GLU A 32 8.70 -11.68 0.11
CA GLU A 32 10.00 -11.89 0.73
C GLU A 32 9.89 -12.12 2.23
N HIS A 33 8.93 -11.46 2.86
CA HIS A 33 8.73 -11.55 4.32
C HIS A 33 7.58 -12.46 4.72
N GLY A 34 7.02 -13.20 3.79
CA GLY A 34 5.97 -14.17 4.09
C GLY A 34 4.64 -13.55 4.51
N ILE A 35 4.36 -12.33 4.09
CA ILE A 35 3.11 -11.66 4.41
C ILE A 35 2.09 -11.92 3.30
N HIS A 36 0.93 -12.43 3.68
CA HIS A 36 -0.15 -12.67 2.73
C HIS A 36 -0.94 -11.39 2.51
N ILE A 37 -1.07 -10.97 1.26
CA ILE A 37 -1.79 -9.75 0.92
C ILE A 37 -2.77 -9.96 -0.22
N SER A 38 -3.79 -9.11 -0.25
CA SER A 38 -4.67 -8.94 -1.40
C SER A 38 -4.49 -7.50 -1.85
N LEU A 39 -3.99 -7.29 -3.05
CA LEU A 39 -3.68 -5.95 -3.53
C LEU A 39 -4.63 -5.56 -4.66
N ASN A 40 -5.26 -4.41 -4.50
CA ASN A 40 -6.15 -3.83 -5.50
C ASN A 40 -5.68 -2.42 -5.84
N LYS A 41 -6.03 -1.96 -7.02
CA LYS A 41 -5.67 -0.63 -7.49
C LYS A 41 -6.92 0.18 -7.75
N CYS A 42 -6.84 1.48 -7.54
CA CYS A 42 -7.94 2.39 -7.84
C CYS A 42 -7.39 3.78 -8.18
N SER A 43 -8.26 4.66 -8.66
CA SER A 43 -7.91 6.06 -8.88
C SER A 43 -8.04 6.82 -7.56
N MET A 44 -7.46 8.03 -7.52
CA MET A 44 -7.56 8.86 -6.33
C MET A 44 -9.01 9.26 -6.04
N THR A 45 -9.83 9.39 -7.07
CA THR A 45 -11.23 9.76 -6.89
C THR A 45 -12.07 8.63 -6.30
N GLU A 46 -11.66 7.38 -6.55
CA GLU A 46 -12.35 6.22 -6.01
C GLU A 46 -11.91 5.86 -4.59
N LEU A 47 -10.82 6.44 -4.15
CA LEU A 47 -10.18 6.09 -2.90
C LEU A 47 -11.12 6.13 -1.69
N PRO A 48 -11.92 7.19 -1.46
CA PRO A 48 -12.79 7.22 -0.30
C PRO A 48 -13.82 6.10 -0.26
N SER A 49 -14.33 5.68 -1.42
CA SER A 49 -15.28 4.58 -1.49
C SER A 49 -14.61 3.22 -1.29
N MET A 50 -13.50 3.00 -1.96
CA MET A 50 -12.85 1.70 -1.95
C MET A 50 -12.02 1.43 -0.70
N SER A 51 -11.57 2.48 -0.01
CA SER A 51 -10.75 2.33 1.18
C SER A 51 -11.47 1.61 2.33
N LYS A 52 -12.78 1.65 2.34
CA LYS A 52 -13.58 1.00 3.39
C LYS A 52 -13.33 -0.50 3.48
N ASN A 53 -12.94 -1.11 2.38
CA ASN A 53 -12.68 -2.54 2.33
C ASN A 53 -11.20 -2.88 2.44
N ALA A 54 -10.35 -1.87 2.65
CA ALA A 54 -8.92 -2.06 2.74
C ALA A 54 -8.44 -1.97 4.19
N ASP A 55 -7.37 -2.67 4.49
CA ASP A 55 -6.72 -2.58 5.79
C ASP A 55 -5.70 -1.44 5.81
N ILE A 56 -5.14 -1.12 4.65
CA ILE A 56 -4.21 -0.01 4.50
C ILE A 56 -4.29 0.51 3.06
N VAL A 57 -4.11 1.81 2.91
CA VAL A 57 -4.11 2.47 1.60
C VAL A 57 -2.71 3.00 1.33
N LEU A 58 -2.20 2.69 0.14
CA LEU A 58 -0.90 3.16 -0.31
C LEU A 58 -1.10 4.05 -1.52
N THR A 59 -0.46 5.22 -1.53
CA THR A 59 -0.62 6.17 -2.62
C THR A 59 0.73 6.52 -3.24
N THR A 60 0.73 6.83 -4.52
CA THR A 60 1.91 7.35 -5.20
C THR A 60 1.89 8.88 -5.27
N ASN A 61 0.75 9.48 -4.94
CA ASN A 61 0.58 10.92 -4.88
C ASN A 61 0.08 11.31 -3.49
N ASN A 62 0.19 12.61 -3.18
CA ASN A 62 -0.35 13.10 -1.92
C ASN A 62 -1.87 13.11 -1.96
N PHE A 63 -2.47 12.48 -0.98
CA PHE A 63 -3.91 12.47 -0.84
C PHE A 63 -4.31 13.45 0.26
N LYS A 64 -5.17 14.41 -0.07
CA LYS A 64 -5.60 15.45 0.85
C LYS A 64 -7.00 15.18 1.39
N GLY A 65 -7.19 14.07 2.01
CA GLY A 65 -8.48 13.74 2.61
C GLY A 65 -8.27 12.91 3.85
N ASN A 66 -9.37 12.65 4.54
CA ASN A 66 -9.34 11.79 5.71
C ASN A 66 -9.95 10.44 5.36
N LEU A 67 -9.25 9.39 5.73
CA LEU A 67 -9.71 8.02 5.54
C LEU A 67 -9.77 7.34 6.91
N ASP A 68 -10.68 6.40 7.04
CA ASP A 68 -10.82 5.63 8.28
C ASP A 68 -9.74 4.55 8.43
N VAL A 69 -8.96 4.34 7.38
CA VAL A 69 -7.89 3.35 7.37
C VAL A 69 -6.52 4.02 7.27
N PRO A 70 -5.45 3.36 7.69
CA PRO A 70 -4.10 3.92 7.57
C PRO A 70 -3.76 4.26 6.12
N LEU A 71 -3.12 5.40 5.94
CA LEU A 71 -2.71 5.90 4.63
C LEU A 71 -1.21 6.13 4.64
N MET A 72 -0.51 5.65 3.62
CA MET A 72 0.92 5.82 3.51
C MET A 72 1.31 6.12 2.06
N SER A 73 2.23 7.06 1.88
CA SER A 73 2.75 7.38 0.55
C SER A 73 3.88 6.41 0.21
N ILE A 74 3.82 5.82 -0.99
CA ILE A 74 4.87 4.92 -1.47
C ILE A 74 5.59 5.48 -2.68
N MET A 75 5.60 6.80 -2.83
CA MET A 75 6.29 7.45 -3.94
C MET A 75 7.77 7.06 -4.00
N GLY A 76 8.39 6.76 -2.86
CA GLY A 76 9.78 6.33 -2.82
C GLY A 76 10.07 5.07 -3.62
N PHE A 77 9.09 4.20 -3.80
CA PHE A 77 9.25 3.00 -4.62
C PHE A 77 9.35 3.34 -6.11
N VAL A 78 8.81 4.48 -6.50
CA VAL A 78 8.85 4.94 -7.89
C VAL A 78 10.11 5.76 -8.14
N THR A 79 10.47 6.64 -7.22
CA THR A 79 11.61 7.54 -7.36
C THR A 79 12.92 6.95 -6.91
N GLY A 80 12.87 5.95 -6.04
CA GLY A 80 14.07 5.36 -5.45
C GLY A 80 14.64 6.15 -4.29
N ILE A 81 13.99 7.23 -3.89
CA ILE A 81 14.45 8.07 -2.79
C ILE A 81 13.98 7.48 -1.46
N ASN A 82 14.92 7.23 -0.55
CA ASN A 82 14.63 6.65 0.77
C ASN A 82 13.85 5.33 0.70
N GLU A 83 14.11 4.55 -0.33
CA GLU A 83 13.39 3.31 -0.57
C GLU A 83 13.51 2.32 0.59
N ASP A 84 14.71 2.18 1.15
CA ASP A 84 14.95 1.25 2.26
C ASP A 84 14.15 1.64 3.51
N LYS A 85 14.11 2.92 3.82
CA LYS A 85 13.35 3.41 4.95
C LYS A 85 11.86 3.19 4.73
N LEU A 86 11.40 3.43 3.51
CA LEU A 86 10.00 3.22 3.14
C LEU A 86 9.61 1.76 3.28
N LYS A 87 10.46 0.85 2.83
CA LYS A 87 10.22 -0.59 2.98
C LYS A 87 10.10 -0.99 4.44
N HIS A 88 10.99 -0.48 5.27
CA HIS A 88 10.98 -0.79 6.70
C HIS A 88 9.69 -0.30 7.37
N THR A 89 9.30 0.94 7.09
CA THR A 89 8.08 1.52 7.65
C THR A 89 6.84 0.75 7.20
N LEU A 90 6.78 0.41 5.91
CA LEU A 90 5.67 -0.34 5.38
C LEU A 90 5.56 -1.73 6.01
N LEU A 91 6.70 -2.40 6.18
CA LEU A 91 6.72 -3.72 6.82
C LEU A 91 6.19 -3.67 8.24
N GLU A 92 6.57 -2.65 9.00
CA GLU A 92 6.08 -2.49 10.36
C GLU A 92 4.57 -2.33 10.40
N LYS A 93 4.04 -1.51 9.50
CA LYS A 93 2.59 -1.30 9.42
C LYS A 93 1.85 -2.57 9.01
N LEU A 94 2.39 -3.30 8.06
CA LEU A 94 1.78 -4.56 7.59
C LEU A 94 1.78 -5.61 8.69
N LYS A 95 2.86 -5.70 9.44
CA LYS A 95 2.94 -6.65 10.56
C LYS A 95 1.95 -6.30 11.66
N GLU A 96 1.76 -5.02 11.95
CA GLU A 96 0.77 -4.59 12.93
C GLU A 96 -0.64 -5.00 12.50
N ILE A 97 -0.96 -4.81 11.25
CA ILE A 97 -2.28 -5.18 10.71
C ILE A 97 -2.46 -6.69 10.74
N GLN A 98 -1.44 -7.42 10.35
CA GLN A 98 -1.49 -8.88 10.29
C GLN A 98 -1.69 -9.50 11.68
N ASN A 99 -1.14 -8.88 12.70
CA ASN A 99 -1.22 -9.38 14.08
C ASN A 99 -2.37 -8.79 14.87
N ALA A 100 -3.15 -7.91 14.26
CA ALA A 100 -4.27 -7.26 14.94
C ALA A 100 -5.44 -8.22 15.16
#